data_1439ad793d431a35e4c1d099df4f33c1
#
_entry.id   1439ad793d431a35e4c1d099df4f33c1
#
_cell.length_a   1.000
_cell.length_b   1.000
_cell.length_c   1.000
_cell.angle_alpha   90.00
_cell.angle_beta   90.00
_cell.angle_gamma   90.00
#
_symmetry.space_group_name_H-M   'P 1'
#
loop_
_entity.id
_entity.type
_entity.pdbx_description
1 polymer ?
#
loop_
_entity_poly.entity_id
_entity_poly.type
_entity_poly.pdbx_seq_one_letter_code
_entity_poly.pdbx_strand_id
1 'polypeptide(L)'
;PVGSFLPPEAKLAKMYKVSVSTIRKSLHMLNELGFGETMNVKGTRVVIQDEQTAIKCMQNKQYRQDTLLYLNGVQAMVILIKKAATLAFPNITQEKIKNLQGEIEDSKNLMLECLLNCIVDNLPLLPFKTIIQETNKIIYWGYYFAFYPSEKQSINIINIKSKKALEYLCLGEAECFADEISSSYNHSLNVVRDYLIEYGLGEAKNIISPE
;
A
#
# COMPACT_ATOMS: atom_id res chain seq x y z
N PRO A 1 -8.16 -10.82 4.74
CA PRO A 1 -7.71 -10.44 6.08
C PRO A 1 -6.78 -11.50 6.65
N VAL A 2 -5.82 -11.09 7.47
CA VAL A 2 -4.96 -12.02 8.22
C VAL A 2 -5.83 -12.96 9.06
N GLY A 3 -5.45 -14.24 9.09
CA GLY A 3 -6.22 -15.29 9.77
C GLY A 3 -7.34 -15.91 8.94
N SER A 4 -7.75 -15.29 7.83
CA SER A 4 -8.77 -15.85 6.95
C SER A 4 -8.18 -16.94 6.04
N PHE A 5 -9.04 -17.84 5.55
CA PHE A 5 -8.66 -18.84 4.56
C PHE A 5 -8.86 -18.30 3.15
N LEU A 6 -7.90 -18.62 2.28
CA LEU A 6 -8.04 -18.38 0.85
C LEU A 6 -9.13 -19.28 0.27
N PRO A 7 -9.80 -18.85 -0.82
CA PRO A 7 -10.72 -19.72 -1.54
C PRO A 7 -10.03 -21.00 -2.01
N PRO A 8 -10.77 -22.13 -2.19
CA PRO A 8 -10.21 -23.37 -2.73
C PRO A 8 -9.47 -23.16 -4.05
N GLU A 9 -8.40 -23.93 -4.28
CA GLU A 9 -7.54 -23.85 -5.47
C GLU A 9 -8.33 -23.79 -6.78
N ALA A 10 -9.36 -24.62 -6.93
CA ALA A 10 -10.21 -24.63 -8.13
C ALA A 10 -10.99 -23.33 -8.32
N LYS A 11 -11.43 -22.68 -7.22
CA LYS A 11 -12.12 -21.39 -7.27
C LYS A 11 -11.13 -20.27 -7.63
N LEU A 12 -9.94 -20.27 -7.05
CA LEU A 12 -8.86 -19.33 -7.41
C LEU A 12 -8.46 -19.47 -8.88
N ALA A 13 -8.27 -20.70 -9.37
CA ALA A 13 -7.95 -21.00 -10.76
C ALA A 13 -9.00 -20.39 -11.73
N LYS A 14 -10.28 -20.53 -11.39
CA LYS A 14 -11.38 -19.96 -12.17
C LYS A 14 -11.38 -18.43 -12.10
N MET A 15 -11.16 -17.84 -10.93
CA MET A 15 -11.13 -16.40 -10.73
C MET A 15 -10.01 -15.73 -11.52
N TYR A 16 -8.81 -16.30 -11.49
CA TYR A 16 -7.62 -15.76 -12.16
C TYR A 16 -7.42 -16.30 -13.60
N LYS A 17 -8.32 -17.19 -14.08
CA LYS A 17 -8.27 -17.78 -15.42
C LYS A 17 -6.93 -18.50 -15.70
N VAL A 18 -6.44 -19.23 -14.74
CA VAL A 18 -5.20 -20.02 -14.81
C VAL A 18 -5.45 -21.48 -14.42
N SER A 19 -4.46 -22.35 -14.62
CA SER A 19 -4.57 -23.76 -14.21
C SER A 19 -4.51 -23.91 -12.68
N VAL A 20 -5.12 -24.99 -12.16
CA VAL A 20 -5.02 -25.34 -10.73
C VAL A 20 -3.57 -25.57 -10.32
N SER A 21 -2.74 -26.14 -11.23
CA SER A 21 -1.31 -26.32 -10.97
C SER A 21 -0.56 -24.99 -10.82
N THR A 22 -0.95 -23.96 -11.57
CA THR A 22 -0.40 -22.61 -11.42
C THR A 22 -0.75 -22.02 -10.05
N ILE A 23 -2.02 -22.13 -9.64
CA ILE A 23 -2.46 -21.68 -8.31
C ILE A 23 -1.69 -22.40 -7.21
N ARG A 24 -1.54 -23.73 -7.32
CA ARG A 24 -0.80 -24.51 -6.32
C ARG A 24 0.66 -24.06 -6.18
N LYS A 25 1.33 -23.79 -7.29
CA LYS A 25 2.68 -23.23 -7.28
C LYS A 25 2.72 -21.84 -6.61
N SER A 26 1.76 -20.96 -6.92
CA SER A 26 1.67 -19.65 -6.32
C SER A 26 1.41 -19.72 -4.81
N LEU A 27 0.52 -20.60 -4.35
CA LEU A 27 0.27 -20.83 -2.92
C LEU A 27 1.51 -21.38 -2.21
N HIS A 28 2.26 -22.27 -2.85
CA HIS A 28 3.54 -22.76 -2.32
C HIS A 28 4.54 -21.60 -2.14
N MET A 29 4.69 -20.75 -3.15
CA MET A 29 5.54 -19.56 -3.04
C MET A 29 5.11 -18.62 -1.90
N LEU A 30 3.79 -18.38 -1.73
CA LEU A 30 3.27 -17.59 -0.62
C LEU A 30 3.61 -18.20 0.73
N ASN A 31 3.54 -19.53 0.85
CA ASN A 31 3.93 -20.23 2.07
C ASN A 31 5.44 -20.10 2.34
N GLU A 32 6.28 -20.26 1.32
CA GLU A 32 7.74 -20.10 1.43
C GLU A 32 8.12 -18.66 1.85
N LEU A 33 7.36 -17.68 1.36
CA LEU A 33 7.52 -16.27 1.73
C LEU A 33 6.89 -15.93 3.08
N GLY A 34 6.22 -16.87 3.74
CA GLY A 34 5.61 -16.67 5.06
C GLY A 34 4.32 -15.85 5.07
N PHE A 35 3.64 -15.71 3.93
CA PHE A 35 2.34 -15.04 3.83
C PHE A 35 1.16 -15.99 3.86
N GLY A 36 1.43 -17.27 3.75
CA GLY A 36 0.45 -18.35 3.80
C GLY A 36 0.89 -19.47 4.71
N GLU A 37 -0.08 -20.16 5.27
CA GLU A 37 0.11 -21.40 6.01
C GLU A 37 -0.91 -22.43 5.52
N THR A 38 -0.44 -23.50 4.87
CA THR A 38 -1.32 -24.56 4.40
C THR A 38 -1.65 -25.52 5.55
N MET A 39 -2.93 -25.57 5.88
CA MET A 39 -3.48 -26.50 6.89
C MET A 39 -4.17 -27.66 6.21
N ASN A 40 -3.83 -28.89 6.61
CA ASN A 40 -4.46 -30.09 6.10
C ASN A 40 -6.00 -29.99 6.18
N VAL A 41 -6.68 -30.29 5.06
CA VAL A 41 -8.14 -30.27 4.92
C VAL A 41 -8.77 -28.87 4.92
N LYS A 42 -8.18 -27.86 5.56
CA LYS A 42 -8.76 -26.50 5.69
C LYS A 42 -8.33 -25.54 4.58
N GLY A 43 -7.25 -25.83 3.87
CA GLY A 43 -6.69 -24.96 2.83
C GLY A 43 -5.59 -24.04 3.33
N THR A 44 -5.32 -22.96 2.61
CA THR A 44 -4.26 -22.01 2.95
C THR A 44 -4.83 -20.82 3.73
N ARG A 45 -4.31 -20.60 4.94
CA ARG A 45 -4.63 -19.44 5.78
C ARG A 45 -3.66 -18.32 5.48
N VAL A 46 -4.16 -17.09 5.45
CA VAL A 46 -3.35 -15.88 5.33
C VAL A 46 -2.70 -15.57 6.69
N VAL A 47 -1.39 -15.43 6.69
CA VAL A 47 -0.61 -15.09 7.89
C VAL A 47 0.25 -13.85 7.64
N ILE A 48 0.74 -13.25 8.72
CA ILE A 48 1.76 -12.20 8.63
C ILE A 48 3.11 -12.91 8.60
N GLN A 49 4.00 -12.49 7.72
CA GLN A 49 5.38 -12.97 7.68
C GLN A 49 6.07 -12.62 9.01
N ASP A 50 6.69 -13.60 9.63
CA ASP A 50 7.50 -13.37 10.83
C ASP A 50 8.89 -12.81 10.45
N GLU A 51 9.56 -12.21 11.43
CA GLU A 51 10.85 -11.54 11.26
C GLU A 51 11.94 -12.47 10.70
N GLN A 52 12.04 -13.69 11.19
CA GLN A 52 13.05 -14.65 10.75
C GLN A 52 12.83 -15.04 9.29
N THR A 53 11.56 -15.23 8.90
CA THR A 53 11.18 -15.51 7.51
C THR A 53 11.48 -14.31 6.63
N ALA A 54 11.22 -13.08 7.08
CA ALA A 54 11.55 -11.86 6.34
C ALA A 54 13.06 -11.76 6.05
N ILE A 55 13.91 -11.95 7.06
CA ILE A 55 15.37 -11.97 6.91
C ILE A 55 15.82 -13.05 5.93
N LYS A 56 15.24 -14.26 6.02
CA LYS A 56 15.54 -15.33 5.08
C LYS A 56 15.13 -15.00 3.65
N CYS A 57 13.97 -14.38 3.47
CA CYS A 57 13.51 -13.95 2.16
C CYS A 57 14.42 -12.88 1.54
N MET A 58 15.05 -12.02 2.35
CA MET A 58 16.02 -11.04 1.87
C MET A 58 17.29 -11.66 1.25
N GLN A 59 17.52 -12.95 1.43
CA GLN A 59 18.57 -13.68 0.71
C GLN A 59 18.18 -14.03 -0.72
N ASN A 60 16.88 -14.00 -1.05
CA ASN A 60 16.39 -14.26 -2.39
C ASN A 60 16.52 -13.00 -3.26
N LYS A 61 17.25 -13.12 -4.37
CA LYS A 61 17.51 -12.00 -5.30
C LYS A 61 16.24 -11.35 -5.83
N GLN A 62 15.24 -12.16 -6.23
CA GLN A 62 13.99 -11.64 -6.78
C GLN A 62 13.20 -10.88 -5.70
N TYR A 63 13.09 -11.44 -4.51
CA TYR A 63 12.42 -10.78 -3.39
C TYR A 63 13.05 -9.43 -3.05
N ARG A 64 14.40 -9.35 -3.04
CA ARG A 64 15.12 -8.07 -2.85
C ARG A 64 14.78 -7.06 -3.94
N GLN A 65 14.78 -7.49 -5.20
CA GLN A 65 14.46 -6.60 -6.33
C GLN A 65 13.02 -6.09 -6.24
N ASP A 66 12.07 -6.96 -5.94
CA ASP A 66 10.67 -6.59 -5.80
C ASP A 66 10.46 -5.63 -4.60
N THR A 67 11.18 -5.85 -3.51
CA THR A 67 11.16 -4.96 -2.33
C THR A 67 11.76 -3.59 -2.64
N LEU A 68 12.86 -3.53 -3.38
CA LEU A 68 13.44 -2.25 -3.86
C LEU A 68 12.49 -1.55 -4.82
N LEU A 69 11.84 -2.28 -5.72
CA LEU A 69 10.85 -1.70 -6.63
C LEU A 69 9.67 -1.08 -5.87
N TYR A 70 9.19 -1.76 -4.83
CA TYR A 70 8.18 -1.22 -3.93
C TYR A 70 8.63 0.10 -3.29
N LEU A 71 9.81 0.15 -2.67
CA LEU A 71 10.34 1.38 -2.06
C LEU A 71 10.48 2.52 -3.07
N ASN A 72 10.99 2.23 -4.27
CA ASN A 72 11.08 3.20 -5.36
C ASN A 72 9.69 3.70 -5.78
N GLY A 73 8.69 2.83 -5.77
CA GLY A 73 7.29 3.20 -6.01
C GLY A 73 6.76 4.17 -4.94
N VAL A 74 7.03 3.90 -3.65
CA VAL A 74 6.64 4.80 -2.56
C VAL A 74 7.36 6.14 -2.69
N GLN A 75 8.67 6.15 -3.01
CA GLN A 75 9.44 7.37 -3.25
C GLN A 75 8.86 8.19 -4.42
N ALA A 76 8.54 7.53 -5.53
CA ALA A 76 7.89 8.18 -6.67
C ALA A 76 6.53 8.78 -6.27
N MET A 77 5.74 8.07 -5.45
CA MET A 77 4.48 8.59 -4.94
C MET A 77 4.69 9.84 -4.08
N VAL A 78 5.68 9.86 -3.18
CA VAL A 78 6.00 11.05 -2.36
C VAL A 78 6.27 12.27 -3.26
N ILE A 79 7.00 12.09 -4.37
CA ILE A 79 7.31 13.17 -5.32
C ILE A 79 6.04 13.66 -6.04
N LEU A 80 5.14 12.76 -6.41
CA LEU A 80 4.03 13.06 -7.31
C LEU A 80 2.75 13.48 -6.58
N ILE A 81 2.51 12.94 -5.38
CA ILE A 81 1.19 13.00 -4.74
C ILE A 81 0.79 14.40 -4.31
N LYS A 82 1.72 15.23 -3.84
CA LYS A 82 1.44 16.62 -3.50
C LYS A 82 0.88 17.38 -4.70
N LYS A 83 1.54 17.22 -5.87
CA LYS A 83 1.07 17.86 -7.10
C LYS A 83 -0.25 17.30 -7.59
N ALA A 84 -0.44 15.98 -7.44
CA ALA A 84 -1.71 15.33 -7.79
C ALA A 84 -2.86 15.87 -6.93
N ALA A 85 -2.67 15.96 -5.60
CA ALA A 85 -3.66 16.49 -4.67
C ALA A 85 -4.01 17.95 -4.99
N THR A 86 -3.00 18.80 -5.25
CA THR A 86 -3.21 20.20 -5.63
C THR A 86 -4.02 20.36 -6.92
N LEU A 87 -3.75 19.52 -7.94
CA LEU A 87 -4.46 19.59 -9.23
C LEU A 87 -5.86 18.99 -9.16
N ALA A 88 -6.09 18.00 -8.31
CA ALA A 88 -7.40 17.38 -8.11
C ALA A 88 -8.34 18.27 -7.29
N PHE A 89 -7.80 19.01 -6.33
CA PHE A 89 -8.56 19.75 -5.33
C PHE A 89 -9.69 20.62 -5.91
N PRO A 90 -9.51 21.43 -6.96
CA PRO A 90 -10.58 22.27 -7.51
C PRO A 90 -11.75 21.46 -8.08
N ASN A 91 -11.56 20.18 -8.38
CA ASN A 91 -12.57 19.29 -8.95
C ASN A 91 -13.28 18.45 -7.89
N ILE A 92 -12.88 18.53 -6.63
CA ILE A 92 -13.49 17.82 -5.51
C ILE A 92 -14.62 18.71 -4.93
N THR A 93 -15.85 18.43 -5.34
CA THR A 93 -17.03 19.18 -4.88
C THR A 93 -17.45 18.74 -3.48
N GLN A 94 -18.29 19.53 -2.82
CA GLN A 94 -18.86 19.21 -1.50
C GLN A 94 -19.65 17.89 -1.50
N GLU A 95 -20.32 17.56 -2.61
CA GLU A 95 -21.00 16.29 -2.78
C GLU A 95 -20.00 15.12 -2.77
N LYS A 96 -18.87 15.26 -3.47
CA LYS A 96 -17.80 14.25 -3.49
C LYS A 96 -17.14 14.07 -2.12
N ILE A 97 -16.95 15.17 -1.36
CA ILE A 97 -16.44 15.10 0.01
C ILE A 97 -17.40 14.30 0.89
N LYS A 98 -18.71 14.54 0.79
CA LYS A 98 -19.71 13.80 1.55
C LYS A 98 -19.71 12.31 1.19
N ASN A 99 -19.59 11.98 -0.10
CA ASN A 99 -19.48 10.59 -0.55
C ASN A 99 -18.22 9.91 -0.03
N LEU A 100 -17.09 10.61 -0.05
CA LEU A 100 -15.82 10.14 0.50
C LEU A 100 -15.92 9.87 2.02
N GLN A 101 -16.59 10.73 2.77
CA GLN A 101 -16.81 10.51 4.21
C GLN A 101 -17.63 9.24 4.46
N GLY A 102 -18.71 9.02 3.71
CA GLY A 102 -19.49 7.78 3.77
C GLY A 102 -18.67 6.55 3.39
N GLU A 103 -17.84 6.63 2.34
CA GLU A 103 -16.93 5.55 1.94
C GLU A 103 -15.94 5.21 3.06
N ILE A 104 -15.35 6.21 3.72
CA ILE A 104 -14.41 6.02 4.83
C ILE A 104 -15.09 5.33 6.02
N GLU A 105 -16.34 5.66 6.33
CA GLU A 105 -17.09 5.07 7.43
C GLU A 105 -17.44 3.60 7.14
N ASP A 106 -17.81 3.28 5.91
CA ASP A 106 -18.24 1.94 5.49
C ASP A 106 -17.06 1.02 5.11
N SER A 107 -15.89 1.60 4.82
CA SER A 107 -14.75 0.88 4.26
C SER A 107 -13.92 0.17 5.33
N LYS A 108 -13.40 -1.01 4.97
CA LYS A 108 -12.30 -1.67 5.69
C LYS A 108 -10.93 -1.21 5.20
N ASN A 109 -10.88 -0.34 4.22
CA ASN A 109 -9.66 0.20 3.64
C ASN A 109 -9.04 1.26 4.54
N LEU A 110 -7.76 1.52 4.38
CA LEU A 110 -7.12 2.64 5.05
C LEU A 110 -7.69 3.96 4.51
N MET A 111 -7.91 4.92 5.39
CA MET A 111 -8.39 6.25 5.01
C MET A 111 -7.50 6.89 3.94
N LEU A 112 -6.18 6.69 4.00
CA LEU A 112 -5.23 7.19 2.99
C LEU A 112 -5.54 6.64 1.59
N GLU A 113 -6.00 5.39 1.48
CA GLU A 113 -6.39 4.78 0.21
C GLU A 113 -7.66 5.42 -0.36
N CYS A 114 -8.67 5.67 0.48
CA CYS A 114 -9.89 6.37 0.07
C CYS A 114 -9.56 7.80 -0.41
N LEU A 115 -8.67 8.52 0.29
CA LEU A 115 -8.20 9.84 -0.10
C LEU A 115 -7.42 9.80 -1.42
N LEU A 116 -6.55 8.80 -1.63
CA LEU A 116 -5.84 8.61 -2.90
C LEU A 116 -6.80 8.38 -4.06
N ASN A 117 -7.80 7.51 -3.89
CA ASN A 117 -8.81 7.24 -4.89
C ASN A 117 -9.59 8.52 -5.24
N CYS A 118 -9.99 9.29 -4.23
CA CYS A 118 -10.63 10.58 -4.43
C CYS A 118 -9.75 11.55 -5.24
N ILE A 119 -8.45 11.66 -4.93
CA ILE A 119 -7.50 12.48 -5.69
C ILE A 119 -7.44 12.00 -7.15
N VAL A 120 -7.22 10.69 -7.35
CA VAL A 120 -7.06 10.08 -8.69
C VAL A 120 -8.31 10.29 -9.55
N ASP A 121 -9.51 10.14 -8.98
CA ASP A 121 -10.76 10.29 -9.71
C ASP A 121 -11.06 11.74 -10.12
N ASN A 122 -10.45 12.70 -9.41
CA ASN A 122 -10.63 14.12 -9.66
C ASN A 122 -9.44 14.78 -10.39
N LEU A 123 -8.43 14.00 -10.78
CA LEU A 123 -7.32 14.52 -11.59
C LEU A 123 -7.78 14.89 -12.99
N PRO A 124 -7.54 16.15 -13.45
CA PRO A 124 -7.95 16.60 -14.77
C PRO A 124 -7.04 16.10 -15.90
N LEU A 125 -5.81 15.68 -15.57
CA LEU A 125 -4.79 15.28 -16.54
C LEU A 125 -4.71 13.75 -16.66
N LEU A 126 -5.30 13.18 -17.71
CA LEU A 126 -5.35 11.73 -17.91
C LEU A 126 -3.97 11.03 -17.87
N PRO A 127 -2.90 11.54 -18.53
CA PRO A 127 -1.58 10.92 -18.43
C PRO A 127 -1.06 10.89 -17.01
N PHE A 128 -1.26 11.95 -16.23
CA PHE A 128 -0.82 12.02 -14.84
C PHE A 128 -1.62 11.08 -13.94
N LYS A 129 -2.94 10.99 -14.16
CA LYS A 129 -3.80 9.99 -13.52
C LYS A 129 -3.25 8.57 -13.73
N THR A 130 -2.90 8.23 -14.97
CA THR A 130 -2.32 6.92 -15.31
C THR A 130 -1.01 6.68 -14.57
N ILE A 131 -0.11 7.66 -14.51
CA ILE A 131 1.16 7.54 -13.77
C ILE A 131 0.91 7.23 -12.29
N ILE A 132 0.02 7.97 -11.63
CA ILE A 132 -0.32 7.74 -10.22
C ILE A 132 -0.91 6.33 -10.03
N GLN A 133 -1.82 5.90 -10.91
CA GLN A 133 -2.44 4.58 -10.83
C GLN A 133 -1.41 3.45 -11.01
N GLU A 134 -0.51 3.56 -11.98
CA GLU A 134 0.54 2.54 -12.19
C GLU A 134 1.54 2.52 -11.02
N THR A 135 1.92 3.70 -10.50
CA THR A 135 2.75 3.79 -9.30
C THR A 135 2.06 3.13 -8.10
N ASN A 136 0.76 3.35 -7.91
CA ASN A 136 0.01 2.72 -6.82
C ASN A 136 -0.04 1.19 -6.93
N LYS A 137 -0.11 0.63 -8.14
CA LYS A 137 -0.04 -0.83 -8.35
C LYS A 137 1.29 -1.41 -7.87
N ILE A 138 2.40 -0.69 -8.07
CA ILE A 138 3.72 -1.09 -7.58
C ILE A 138 3.74 -1.05 -6.05
N ILE A 139 3.19 -0.01 -5.45
CA ILE A 139 3.10 0.12 -3.99
C ILE A 139 2.22 -0.97 -3.39
N TYR A 140 1.15 -1.37 -4.06
CA TYR A 140 0.20 -2.38 -3.57
C TYR A 140 0.89 -3.73 -3.31
N TRP A 141 1.93 -4.07 -4.07
CA TRP A 141 2.71 -5.29 -3.87
C TRP A 141 3.37 -5.34 -2.48
N GLY A 142 3.91 -4.23 -1.99
CA GLY A 142 4.63 -4.16 -0.71
C GLY A 142 3.78 -3.68 0.46
N TYR A 143 2.47 -3.56 0.28
CA TYR A 143 1.54 -3.06 1.30
C TYR A 143 1.58 -3.84 2.62
N TYR A 144 1.95 -5.13 2.61
CA TYR A 144 2.09 -5.94 3.80
C TYR A 144 3.25 -5.49 4.72
N PHE A 145 4.27 -4.79 4.20
CA PHE A 145 5.30 -4.18 5.04
C PHE A 145 4.72 -3.16 6.02
N ALA A 146 3.55 -2.58 5.71
CA ALA A 146 2.81 -1.70 6.60
C ALA A 146 2.14 -2.41 7.80
N PHE A 147 2.18 -3.74 7.88
CA PHE A 147 1.53 -4.51 8.94
C PHE A 147 2.49 -5.15 9.93
N TYR A 148 3.78 -4.82 9.88
CA TYR A 148 4.75 -5.36 10.84
C TYR A 148 4.54 -4.80 12.27
N PRO A 149 4.87 -5.57 13.33
CA PRO A 149 4.54 -5.21 14.71
C PRO A 149 5.07 -3.86 15.18
N SER A 150 6.23 -3.41 14.68
CA SER A 150 6.79 -2.08 14.94
C SER A 150 5.95 -0.95 14.35
N GLU A 151 5.03 -1.24 13.45
CA GLU A 151 4.29 -0.29 12.64
C GLU A 151 2.89 0.04 13.14
N LYS A 152 2.40 -0.56 14.22
CA LYS A 152 1.14 -0.11 14.82
C LYS A 152 1.17 1.39 15.14
N GLN A 153 2.33 1.91 15.55
CA GLN A 153 2.53 3.35 15.73
C GLN A 153 2.54 4.08 14.38
N SER A 154 3.17 3.51 13.35
CA SER A 154 3.22 4.09 12.01
C SER A 154 1.83 4.18 11.37
N ILE A 155 1.04 3.11 11.44
CA ILE A 155 -0.35 3.11 10.96
C ILE A 155 -1.18 4.15 11.70
N ASN A 156 -1.00 4.30 13.01
CA ASN A 156 -1.68 5.32 13.79
C ASN A 156 -1.30 6.74 13.32
N ILE A 157 -0.01 6.98 13.03
CA ILE A 157 0.45 8.27 12.51
C ILE A 157 -0.14 8.55 11.13
N ILE A 158 -0.13 7.56 10.23
CA ILE A 158 -0.75 7.67 8.90
C ILE A 158 -2.25 7.98 9.02
N ASN A 159 -2.95 7.31 9.92
CA ASN A 159 -4.37 7.57 10.16
C ASN A 159 -4.64 8.96 10.73
N ILE A 160 -3.80 9.46 11.66
CA ILE A 160 -3.90 10.82 12.20
C ILE A 160 -3.69 11.84 11.07
N LYS A 161 -2.67 11.67 10.24
CA LYS A 161 -2.38 12.55 9.10
C LYS A 161 -3.51 12.51 8.05
N SER A 162 -4.02 11.33 7.74
CA SER A 162 -5.14 11.17 6.80
C SER A 162 -6.41 11.84 7.29
N LYS A 163 -6.69 11.77 8.60
CA LYS A 163 -7.80 12.47 9.24
C LYS A 163 -7.66 13.98 9.10
N LYS A 164 -6.46 14.49 9.37
CA LYS A 164 -6.14 15.92 9.25
C LYS A 164 -6.23 16.39 7.80
N ALA A 165 -5.78 15.56 6.84
CA ALA A 165 -5.95 15.83 5.42
C ALA A 165 -7.46 15.95 5.05
N LEU A 166 -8.29 15.04 5.54
CA LEU A 166 -9.74 15.10 5.31
C LEU A 166 -10.36 16.39 5.92
N GLU A 167 -9.90 16.81 7.10
CA GLU A 167 -10.33 18.07 7.74
C GLU A 167 -9.99 19.27 6.86
N TYR A 168 -8.75 19.37 6.35
CA TYR A 168 -8.33 20.42 5.43
C TYR A 168 -9.11 20.41 4.11
N LEU A 169 -9.41 19.20 3.59
CA LEU A 169 -10.27 19.07 2.41
C LEU A 169 -11.66 19.63 2.66
N CYS A 170 -12.26 19.38 3.82
CA CYS A 170 -13.57 19.89 4.21
C CYS A 170 -13.54 21.43 4.41
N LEU A 171 -12.45 21.96 4.94
CA LEU A 171 -12.27 23.40 5.15
C LEU A 171 -11.94 24.20 3.88
N GLY A 172 -11.63 23.53 2.79
CA GLY A 172 -11.24 24.19 1.53
C GLY A 172 -9.77 24.62 1.50
N GLU A 173 -8.92 24.06 2.35
CA GLU A 173 -7.51 24.42 2.50
C GLU A 173 -6.62 23.52 1.62
N ALA A 174 -6.52 23.88 0.32
CA ALA A 174 -5.90 23.04 -0.71
C ALA A 174 -4.43 22.71 -0.43
N GLU A 175 -3.63 23.66 0.02
CA GLU A 175 -2.19 23.46 0.25
C GLU A 175 -1.97 22.58 1.48
N CYS A 176 -2.67 22.83 2.57
CA CYS A 176 -2.61 22.04 3.80
C CYS A 176 -3.05 20.58 3.53
N PHE A 177 -4.11 20.38 2.73
CA PHE A 177 -4.54 19.06 2.29
C PHE A 177 -3.43 18.32 1.55
N ALA A 178 -2.83 18.96 0.54
CA ALA A 178 -1.78 18.35 -0.27
C ALA A 178 -0.52 18.03 0.55
N ASP A 179 -0.17 18.88 1.51
CA ASP A 179 0.96 18.68 2.42
C ASP A 179 0.75 17.49 3.36
N GLU A 180 -0.42 17.35 3.96
CA GLU A 180 -0.70 16.21 4.85
C GLU A 180 -0.73 14.88 4.10
N ILE A 181 -1.26 14.84 2.87
CA ILE A 181 -1.22 13.65 2.03
C ILE A 181 0.24 13.29 1.70
N SER A 182 1.04 14.24 1.25
CA SER A 182 2.47 14.04 0.96
C SER A 182 3.23 13.56 2.19
N SER A 183 2.99 14.20 3.34
CA SER A 183 3.59 13.84 4.63
C SER A 183 3.24 12.42 5.08
N SER A 184 2.04 11.90 4.75
CA SER A 184 1.63 10.53 5.05
C SER A 184 2.47 9.52 4.27
N TYR A 185 2.67 9.74 2.96
CA TYR A 185 3.51 8.88 2.13
C TYR A 185 4.98 8.97 2.52
N ASN A 186 5.46 10.17 2.86
CA ASN A 186 6.84 10.37 3.29
C ASN A 186 7.14 9.66 4.62
N HIS A 187 6.20 9.70 5.57
CA HIS A 187 6.30 8.93 6.81
C HIS A 187 6.37 7.43 6.52
N SER A 188 5.49 6.92 5.66
CA SER A 188 5.51 5.50 5.26
C SER A 188 6.84 5.10 4.62
N LEU A 189 7.37 5.94 3.70
CA LEU A 189 8.67 5.69 3.06
C LEU A 189 9.78 5.54 4.09
N ASN A 190 9.89 6.48 5.01
CA ASN A 190 10.97 6.49 6.01
C ASN A 190 10.90 5.26 6.92
N VAL A 191 9.72 4.95 7.46
CA VAL A 191 9.52 3.81 8.36
C VAL A 191 9.86 2.49 7.67
N VAL A 192 9.32 2.27 6.47
CA VAL A 192 9.56 1.02 5.74
C VAL A 192 11.01 0.91 5.28
N ARG A 193 11.61 2.00 4.81
CA ARG A 193 13.04 2.03 4.44
C ARG A 193 13.92 1.62 5.62
N ASP A 194 13.73 2.26 6.77
CA ASP A 194 14.57 2.03 7.95
C ASP A 194 14.41 0.58 8.45
N TYR A 195 13.18 0.07 8.45
CA TYR A 195 12.89 -1.33 8.72
C TYR A 195 13.65 -2.26 7.75
N LEU A 196 13.54 -2.06 6.44
CA LEU A 196 14.18 -2.93 5.46
C LEU A 196 15.72 -2.88 5.51
N ILE A 197 16.30 -1.74 5.90
CA ILE A 197 17.74 -1.64 6.17
C ILE A 197 18.13 -2.55 7.34
N GLU A 198 17.35 -2.53 8.41
CA GLU A 198 17.58 -3.38 9.59
C GLU A 198 17.52 -4.87 9.22
N TYR A 199 16.63 -5.25 8.31
CA TYR A 199 16.50 -6.63 7.81
C TYR A 199 17.44 -7.00 6.66
N GLY A 200 18.48 -6.20 6.42
CA GLY A 200 19.58 -6.54 5.51
C GLY A 200 19.44 -6.03 4.08
N LEU A 201 18.45 -5.17 3.78
CA LEU A 201 18.33 -4.50 2.49
C LEU A 201 19.17 -3.21 2.49
N GLY A 202 20.50 -3.34 2.52
CA GLY A 202 21.40 -2.19 2.60
C GLY A 202 21.27 -1.18 1.46
N GLU A 203 20.83 -1.62 0.28
CA GLU A 203 20.58 -0.78 -0.90
C GLU A 203 19.44 0.24 -0.66
N ALA A 204 18.54 -0.02 0.28
CA ALA A 204 17.48 0.90 0.66
C ALA A 204 18.00 2.25 1.21
N LYS A 205 19.27 2.30 1.66
CA LYS A 205 19.94 3.55 2.10
C LYS A 205 20.02 4.60 1.00
N ASN A 206 20.01 4.18 -0.27
CA ASN A 206 20.07 5.08 -1.42
C ASN A 206 18.69 5.69 -1.76
N ILE A 207 17.64 5.24 -1.12
CA ILE A 207 16.28 5.75 -1.33
C ILE A 207 16.07 6.89 -0.32
N ILE A 208 16.21 8.12 -0.82
CA ILE A 208 16.15 9.34 0.00
C ILE A 208 14.71 9.87 -0.06
N SER A 209 14.24 10.37 1.09
CA SER A 209 13.01 11.16 1.14
C SER A 209 13.24 12.45 0.35
N PRO A 210 12.43 12.78 -0.66
CA PRO A 210 12.50 14.08 -1.30
C PRO A 210 12.06 15.14 -0.26
N GLU A 211 12.89 16.17 -0.12
CA GLU A 211 12.59 17.35 0.72
C GLU A 211 11.40 18.15 0.19
#